data_99ade241cd40c6fb251f33165b3f120a
#
_entry.id   99ade241cd40c6fb251f33165b3f120a
#
_cell.length_a   1.000
_cell.length_b   1.000
_cell.length_c   1.000
_cell.angle_alpha   90.00
_cell.angle_beta   90.00
_cell.angle_gamma   90.00
#
_symmetry.space_group_name_H-M   'P 1'
#
loop_
_entity.id
_entity.type
_entity.pdbx_description
1 polymer ?
#
loop_
_entity_poly.entity_id
_entity_poly.type
_entity_poly.pdbx_seq_one_letter_code
_entity_poly.pdbx_strand_id
1 'polypeptide(L)'
;MTARAAAAVPGGPERLLDEHVDRLQAALPALRAAAGTLWRWGGELAARLTSGGRLLAAGNGGSAAEVQHLTAELVGRFDGERLPLPALALHADTSTVTAIGNDYGYPEVYARQVRAHARPGDVLILLSTSGRSRNLLNAALAGLQCGALTWALTGPGPNPLARLCSDAVCVPGDTATVQETHLAAIHMLCRAVEAALPAGEAGAPLAAS
;
A
#
# COMPACT_ATOMS: atom_id res chain seq x y z
N MET A 1 25.00 -28.12 -23.91
CA MET A 1 24.36 -27.38 -22.80
C MET A 1 24.96 -27.89 -21.51
N THR A 2 25.98 -27.21 -20.98
CA THR A 2 26.64 -27.56 -19.72
C THR A 2 25.80 -27.02 -18.56
N ALA A 3 25.26 -27.93 -17.75
CA ALA A 3 24.58 -27.56 -16.51
C ALA A 3 25.60 -26.83 -15.59
N ARG A 4 25.32 -25.58 -15.27
CA ARG A 4 26.09 -24.80 -14.32
C ARG A 4 25.84 -25.43 -12.94
N ALA A 5 26.85 -26.11 -12.39
CA ALA A 5 26.78 -26.65 -11.04
C ALA A 5 26.45 -25.49 -10.08
N ALA A 6 25.36 -25.61 -9.34
CA ALA A 6 25.03 -24.69 -8.27
C ALA A 6 26.15 -24.77 -7.22
N ALA A 7 26.80 -23.65 -6.94
CA ALA A 7 27.79 -23.57 -5.87
C ALA A 7 27.12 -23.99 -4.56
N ALA A 8 27.72 -24.95 -3.84
CA ALA A 8 27.20 -25.39 -2.55
C ALA A 8 27.23 -24.21 -1.57
N VAL A 9 26.04 -23.85 -1.06
CA VAL A 9 25.92 -22.80 -0.03
C VAL A 9 26.46 -23.37 1.29
N PRO A 10 27.46 -22.73 1.94
CA PRO A 10 27.95 -23.17 3.23
C PRO A 10 26.81 -23.15 4.27
N GLY A 11 26.52 -24.29 4.88
CA GLY A 11 25.46 -24.41 5.90
C GLY A 11 24.14 -25.04 5.40
N GLY A 12 24.07 -25.47 4.13
CA GLY A 12 22.89 -26.11 3.55
C GLY A 12 21.78 -25.13 3.09
N PRO A 13 20.79 -25.63 2.32
CA PRO A 13 19.70 -24.79 1.80
C PRO A 13 18.79 -24.22 2.90
N GLU A 14 18.66 -24.89 4.03
CA GLU A 14 17.84 -24.45 5.19
C GLU A 14 18.31 -23.11 5.76
N ARG A 15 19.60 -22.85 5.76
CA ARG A 15 20.17 -21.60 6.23
C ARG A 15 19.66 -20.37 5.46
N LEU A 16 19.37 -20.50 4.17
CA LEU A 16 18.80 -19.40 3.38
C LEU A 16 17.39 -19.04 3.85
N LEU A 17 16.62 -20.03 4.32
CA LEU A 17 15.28 -19.84 4.85
C LEU A 17 15.34 -19.20 6.24
N ASP A 18 16.25 -19.66 7.09
CA ASP A 18 16.47 -19.04 8.41
C ASP A 18 16.90 -17.58 8.27
N GLU A 19 17.86 -17.29 7.38
CA GLU A 19 18.31 -15.92 7.09
C GLU A 19 17.18 -15.02 6.57
N HIS A 20 16.18 -15.57 5.87
CA HIS A 20 14.99 -14.83 5.45
C HIS A 20 14.13 -14.41 6.66
N VAL A 21 13.87 -15.35 7.56
CA VAL A 21 13.12 -15.08 8.81
C VAL A 21 13.87 -14.08 9.69
N ASP A 22 15.19 -14.20 9.82
CA ASP A 22 16.02 -13.28 10.59
C ASP A 22 15.94 -11.84 10.04
N ARG A 23 15.95 -11.68 8.70
CA ARG A 23 15.78 -10.36 8.06
C ARG A 23 14.41 -9.75 8.37
N LEU A 24 13.35 -10.56 8.30
CA LEU A 24 12.02 -10.10 8.66
C LEU A 24 11.93 -9.69 10.13
N GLN A 25 12.46 -10.50 11.04
CA GLN A 25 12.52 -10.17 12.47
C GLN A 25 13.28 -8.87 12.73
N ALA A 26 14.41 -8.64 12.03
CA ALA A 26 15.19 -7.42 12.14
C ALA A 26 14.44 -6.15 11.64
N ALA A 27 13.45 -6.29 10.77
CA ALA A 27 12.63 -5.17 10.27
C ALA A 27 11.47 -4.79 11.22
N LEU A 28 10.98 -5.72 12.06
CA LEU A 28 9.82 -5.49 12.92
C LEU A 28 9.97 -4.32 13.92
N PRO A 29 11.14 -4.02 14.51
CA PRO A 29 11.30 -2.84 15.35
C PRO A 29 10.98 -1.52 14.62
N ALA A 30 11.32 -1.39 13.33
CA ALA A 30 10.98 -0.20 12.55
C ALA A 30 9.46 -0.09 12.32
N LEU A 31 8.79 -1.21 12.07
CA LEU A 31 7.32 -1.25 11.99
C LEU A 31 6.68 -0.85 13.32
N ARG A 32 7.19 -1.35 14.44
CA ARG A 32 6.72 -0.96 15.79
C ARG A 32 6.90 0.55 16.04
N ALA A 33 8.01 1.13 15.62
CA ALA A 33 8.26 2.57 15.73
C ALA A 33 7.27 3.38 14.87
N ALA A 34 6.79 2.83 13.74
CA ALA A 34 5.80 3.45 12.87
C ALA A 34 4.36 3.34 13.38
N ALA A 35 4.09 2.61 14.48
CA ALA A 35 2.74 2.35 14.96
C ALA A 35 1.94 3.62 15.24
N GLY A 36 2.56 4.67 15.80
CA GLY A 36 1.92 5.95 16.04
C GLY A 36 1.51 6.68 14.74
N THR A 37 2.32 6.58 13.69
CA THR A 37 1.98 7.11 12.37
C THR A 37 0.82 6.35 11.73
N LEU A 38 0.87 5.03 11.75
CA LEU A 38 -0.19 4.18 11.20
C LEU A 38 -1.51 4.37 11.97
N TRP A 39 -1.46 4.55 13.27
CA TRP A 39 -2.64 4.87 14.09
C TRP A 39 -3.26 6.20 13.66
N ARG A 40 -2.46 7.25 13.51
CA ARG A 40 -2.91 8.57 13.04
C ARG A 40 -3.49 8.49 11.62
N TRP A 41 -2.84 7.75 10.71
CA TRP A 41 -3.34 7.49 9.36
C TRP A 41 -4.70 6.77 9.38
N GLY A 42 -4.87 5.80 10.27
CA GLY A 42 -6.13 5.08 10.41
C GLY A 42 -7.29 6.00 10.81
N GLY A 43 -7.08 6.87 11.79
CA GLY A 43 -8.07 7.87 12.20
C GLY A 43 -8.41 8.88 11.10
N GLU A 44 -7.38 9.40 10.41
CA GLU A 44 -7.56 10.32 9.28
C GLU A 44 -8.28 9.65 8.11
N LEU A 45 -7.92 8.40 7.78
CA LEU A 45 -8.56 7.64 6.70
C LEU A 45 -10.03 7.36 7.05
N ALA A 46 -10.34 6.89 8.24
CA ALA A 46 -11.71 6.64 8.68
C ALA A 46 -12.57 7.92 8.56
N ALA A 47 -12.07 9.05 9.06
CA ALA A 47 -12.77 10.33 8.99
C ALA A 47 -13.06 10.76 7.54
N ARG A 48 -12.10 10.59 6.63
CA ARG A 48 -12.28 10.95 5.22
C ARG A 48 -13.24 10.01 4.50
N LEU A 49 -13.11 8.70 4.70
CA LEU A 49 -13.97 7.72 4.04
C LEU A 49 -15.44 7.85 4.48
N THR A 50 -15.71 8.14 5.75
CA THR A 50 -17.06 8.39 6.26
C THR A 50 -17.63 9.76 5.85
N SER A 51 -16.76 10.71 5.46
CA SER A 51 -17.16 12.03 4.95
C SER A 51 -17.30 12.09 3.43
N GLY A 52 -17.32 10.93 2.73
CA GLY A 52 -17.52 10.85 1.29
C GLY A 52 -16.24 10.88 0.45
N GLY A 53 -15.06 10.93 1.08
CA GLY A 53 -13.79 10.69 0.43
C GLY A 53 -13.58 9.19 0.13
N ARG A 54 -12.50 8.87 -0.59
CA ARG A 54 -12.11 7.48 -0.92
C ARG A 54 -10.60 7.30 -0.83
N LEU A 55 -10.20 6.03 -0.71
CA LEU A 55 -8.81 5.63 -0.86
C LEU A 55 -8.52 5.29 -2.31
N LEU A 56 -7.51 5.90 -2.89
CA LEU A 56 -6.84 5.46 -4.11
C LEU A 56 -5.50 4.84 -3.73
N ALA A 57 -5.15 3.71 -4.31
CA ALA A 57 -3.94 3.00 -3.93
C ALA A 57 -3.20 2.46 -5.15
N ALA A 58 -1.85 2.55 -5.16
CA ALA A 58 -1.03 2.05 -6.25
C ALA A 58 0.30 1.46 -5.76
N GLY A 59 0.77 0.44 -6.48
CA GLY A 59 2.03 -0.23 -6.31
C GLY A 59 2.41 -1.00 -7.56
N ASN A 60 3.62 -1.56 -7.60
CA ASN A 60 4.09 -2.40 -8.71
C ASN A 60 4.41 -3.81 -8.22
N GLY A 61 4.17 -4.84 -9.03
CA GLY A 61 4.51 -6.23 -8.70
C GLY A 61 3.87 -6.70 -7.39
N GLY A 62 4.67 -7.18 -6.43
CA GLY A 62 4.20 -7.60 -5.10
C GLY A 62 3.50 -6.47 -4.34
N SER A 63 4.02 -5.23 -4.44
CA SER A 63 3.36 -4.07 -3.85
C SER A 63 2.00 -3.75 -4.49
N ALA A 64 1.75 -4.13 -5.75
CA ALA A 64 0.41 -4.05 -6.34
C ALA A 64 -0.54 -5.09 -5.69
N ALA A 65 -0.06 -6.31 -5.44
CA ALA A 65 -0.85 -7.32 -4.74
C ALA A 65 -1.23 -6.87 -3.31
N GLU A 66 -0.30 -6.26 -2.59
CA GLU A 66 -0.55 -5.68 -1.26
C GLU A 66 -1.54 -4.53 -1.29
N VAL A 67 -1.46 -3.66 -2.30
CA VAL A 67 -2.45 -2.59 -2.54
C VAL A 67 -3.84 -3.18 -2.79
N GLN A 68 -3.92 -4.24 -3.59
CA GLN A 68 -5.19 -4.93 -3.86
C GLN A 68 -5.74 -5.58 -2.58
N HIS A 69 -4.88 -6.14 -1.75
CA HIS A 69 -5.27 -6.65 -0.44
C HIS A 69 -5.84 -5.54 0.45
N LEU A 70 -5.13 -4.41 0.61
CA LEU A 70 -5.62 -3.26 1.37
C LEU A 70 -7.00 -2.79 0.92
N THR A 71 -7.20 -2.64 -0.40
CA THR A 71 -8.49 -2.18 -0.92
C THR A 71 -9.60 -3.22 -0.71
N ALA A 72 -9.28 -4.51 -0.77
CA ALA A 72 -10.23 -5.59 -0.48
C ALA A 72 -10.66 -5.58 1.00
N GLU A 73 -9.71 -5.36 1.94
CA GLU A 73 -10.02 -5.22 3.37
C GLU A 73 -10.93 -4.03 3.66
N LEU A 74 -10.78 -2.93 2.95
CA LEU A 74 -11.62 -1.74 3.13
C LEU A 74 -13.00 -1.89 2.49
N VAL A 75 -13.08 -2.44 1.29
CA VAL A 75 -14.35 -2.63 0.56
C VAL A 75 -15.17 -3.78 1.15
N GLY A 76 -14.53 -4.88 1.51
CA GLY A 76 -15.13 -5.99 2.22
C GLY A 76 -15.23 -5.68 3.73
N ARG A 77 -14.46 -6.39 4.51
CA ARG A 77 -14.26 -6.15 5.95
C ARG A 77 -12.91 -6.72 6.37
N PHE A 78 -12.30 -6.14 7.40
CA PHE A 78 -11.04 -6.66 7.95
C PHE A 78 -11.31 -7.63 9.12
N ASP A 79 -11.84 -7.14 10.23
CA ASP A 79 -12.04 -7.94 11.45
C ASP A 79 -13.54 -7.99 11.82
N GLY A 80 -14.16 -6.84 12.05
CA GLY A 80 -15.57 -6.71 12.41
C GLY A 80 -16.51 -6.48 11.22
N GLU A 81 -17.82 -6.71 11.41
CA GLU A 81 -18.84 -6.34 10.43
C GLU A 81 -19.02 -4.82 10.44
N ARG A 82 -19.03 -4.21 9.26
CA ARG A 82 -19.19 -2.76 9.05
C ARG A 82 -19.64 -2.41 7.64
N LEU A 83 -20.01 -1.16 7.42
CA LEU A 83 -20.29 -0.66 6.08
C LEU A 83 -19.02 -0.73 5.18
N PRO A 84 -19.19 -1.03 3.89
CA PRO A 84 -18.11 -0.98 2.91
C PRO A 84 -17.48 0.41 2.85
N LEU A 85 -16.16 0.47 2.84
CA LEU A 85 -15.42 1.73 2.71
C LEU A 85 -14.89 1.89 1.28
N PRO A 86 -15.04 3.08 0.65
CA PRO A 86 -14.67 3.26 -0.75
C PRO A 86 -13.15 3.26 -0.96
N ALA A 87 -12.65 2.24 -1.64
CA ALA A 87 -11.23 2.07 -1.95
C ALA A 87 -11.03 1.50 -3.36
N LEU A 88 -10.01 1.99 -4.08
CA LEU A 88 -9.68 1.61 -5.46
C LEU A 88 -8.18 1.29 -5.59
N ALA A 89 -7.88 0.09 -6.08
CA ALA A 89 -6.55 -0.29 -6.53
C ALA A 89 -6.37 0.12 -8.00
N LEU A 90 -5.53 1.12 -8.29
CA LEU A 90 -5.40 1.72 -9.62
C LEU A 90 -4.82 0.79 -10.69
N HIS A 91 -4.26 -0.35 -10.32
CA HIS A 91 -3.77 -1.36 -11.25
C HIS A 91 -4.80 -2.44 -11.59
N ALA A 92 -5.95 -2.47 -10.88
CA ALA A 92 -6.92 -3.56 -11.02
C ALA A 92 -7.71 -3.47 -12.35
N ASP A 93 -7.91 -2.28 -12.90
CA ASP A 93 -8.47 -2.12 -14.24
C ASP A 93 -7.36 -2.31 -15.28
N THR A 94 -7.22 -3.54 -15.75
CA THR A 94 -6.17 -3.92 -16.71
C THR A 94 -6.32 -3.23 -18.06
N SER A 95 -7.55 -2.94 -18.49
CA SER A 95 -7.83 -2.19 -19.72
C SER A 95 -7.26 -0.78 -19.64
N THR A 96 -7.55 -0.06 -18.57
CA THR A 96 -7.01 1.29 -18.33
C THR A 96 -5.49 1.28 -18.23
N VAL A 97 -4.89 0.34 -17.48
CA VAL A 97 -3.43 0.24 -17.32
C VAL A 97 -2.74 -0.04 -18.66
N THR A 98 -3.28 -0.97 -19.45
CA THR A 98 -2.68 -1.33 -20.73
C THR A 98 -2.83 -0.24 -21.79
N ALA A 99 -3.98 0.42 -21.87
CA ALA A 99 -4.21 1.55 -22.77
C ALA A 99 -3.28 2.73 -22.45
N ILE A 100 -3.23 3.15 -21.18
CA ILE A 100 -2.34 4.25 -20.77
C ILE A 100 -0.87 3.87 -20.98
N GLY A 101 -0.50 2.62 -20.64
CA GLY A 101 0.87 2.14 -20.85
C GLY A 101 1.29 2.17 -22.31
N ASN A 102 0.40 1.81 -23.24
CA ASN A 102 0.62 1.86 -24.68
C ASN A 102 0.72 3.29 -25.23
N ASP A 103 -0.19 4.17 -24.82
CA ASP A 103 -0.36 5.49 -25.43
C ASP A 103 0.54 6.56 -24.83
N TYR A 104 0.82 6.47 -23.52
CA TYR A 104 1.55 7.50 -22.75
C TYR A 104 2.80 6.96 -22.05
N GLY A 105 3.01 5.66 -22.11
CA GLY A 105 4.10 4.96 -21.44
C GLY A 105 3.80 4.63 -19.96
N TYR A 106 4.51 3.61 -19.47
CA TYR A 106 4.33 3.10 -18.11
C TYR A 106 4.49 4.13 -16.98
N PRO A 107 5.32 5.19 -17.11
CA PRO A 107 5.38 6.25 -16.09
C PRO A 107 4.06 6.99 -15.84
N GLU A 108 3.11 6.98 -16.77
CA GLU A 108 1.82 7.68 -16.66
C GLU A 108 0.65 6.79 -16.22
N VAL A 109 0.85 5.47 -16.08
CA VAL A 109 -0.25 4.52 -15.83
C VAL A 109 -1.07 4.84 -14.58
N TYR A 110 -0.46 5.37 -13.52
CA TYR A 110 -1.16 5.76 -12.31
C TYR A 110 -1.51 7.25 -12.27
N ALA A 111 -0.62 8.11 -12.75
CA ALA A 111 -0.83 9.56 -12.71
C ALA A 111 -2.08 9.99 -13.48
N ARG A 112 -2.36 9.39 -14.65
CA ARG A 112 -3.58 9.67 -15.41
C ARG A 112 -4.83 9.24 -14.68
N GLN A 113 -4.82 8.08 -14.04
CA GLN A 113 -5.93 7.59 -13.24
C GLN A 113 -6.15 8.46 -11.99
N VAL A 114 -5.07 8.89 -11.33
CA VAL A 114 -5.15 9.83 -10.21
C VAL A 114 -5.82 11.14 -10.66
N ARG A 115 -5.40 11.73 -11.80
CA ARG A 115 -6.05 12.95 -12.34
C ARG A 115 -7.52 12.75 -12.70
N ALA A 116 -7.91 11.56 -13.14
CA ALA A 116 -9.30 11.24 -13.46
C ALA A 116 -10.17 11.08 -12.20
N HIS A 117 -9.64 10.44 -11.18
CA HIS A 117 -10.42 9.98 -10.03
C HIS A 117 -10.24 10.82 -8.78
N ALA A 118 -9.02 11.29 -8.46
CA ALA A 118 -8.74 11.95 -7.20
C ALA A 118 -9.44 13.32 -7.08
N ARG A 119 -9.92 13.60 -5.87
CA ARG A 119 -10.58 14.85 -5.48
C ARG A 119 -10.04 15.32 -4.12
N PRO A 120 -10.18 16.60 -3.78
CA PRO A 120 -9.97 17.06 -2.40
C PRO A 120 -10.82 16.23 -1.43
N GLY A 121 -10.20 15.77 -0.34
CA GLY A 121 -10.84 14.84 0.61
C GLY A 121 -10.43 13.38 0.43
N ASP A 122 -9.95 12.99 -0.75
CA ASP A 122 -9.43 11.64 -0.99
C ASP A 122 -8.03 11.43 -0.36
N VAL A 123 -7.67 10.17 -0.17
CA VAL A 123 -6.31 9.73 0.20
C VAL A 123 -5.72 8.92 -0.95
N LEU A 124 -4.46 9.18 -1.27
CA LEU A 124 -3.67 8.37 -2.20
C LEU A 124 -2.53 7.69 -1.43
N ILE A 125 -2.57 6.37 -1.31
CA ILE A 125 -1.47 5.59 -0.72
C ILE A 125 -0.65 4.89 -1.80
N LEU A 126 0.68 5.01 -1.70
CA LEU A 126 1.63 4.51 -2.69
C LEU A 126 2.63 3.56 -2.03
N LEU A 127 2.68 2.32 -2.53
CA LEU A 127 3.58 1.28 -2.03
C LEU A 127 4.75 1.06 -2.97
N SER A 128 5.98 1.16 -2.46
CA SER A 128 7.20 0.97 -3.26
C SER A 128 8.38 0.49 -2.42
N THR A 129 8.92 -0.68 -2.70
CA THR A 129 10.10 -1.19 -2.00
C THR A 129 11.34 -0.30 -2.19
N SER A 130 11.47 0.37 -3.33
CA SER A 130 12.61 1.24 -3.63
C SER A 130 12.35 2.73 -3.40
N GLY A 131 11.07 3.15 -3.36
CA GLY A 131 10.68 4.56 -3.37
C GLY A 131 11.13 5.37 -4.59
N ARG A 132 11.49 4.69 -5.72
CA ARG A 132 12.09 5.31 -6.91
C ARG A 132 11.29 5.08 -8.21
N SER A 133 10.22 4.32 -8.16
CA SER A 133 9.40 3.97 -9.33
C SER A 133 8.75 5.22 -9.94
N ARG A 134 9.07 5.54 -11.20
CA ARG A 134 8.63 6.78 -11.87
C ARG A 134 7.11 6.92 -11.94
N ASN A 135 6.39 5.83 -12.21
CA ASN A 135 4.93 5.84 -12.24
C ASN A 135 4.31 6.21 -10.88
N LEU A 136 4.92 5.79 -9.76
CA LEU A 136 4.47 6.15 -8.41
C LEU A 136 4.86 7.59 -8.04
N LEU A 137 6.04 8.06 -8.46
CA LEU A 137 6.42 9.46 -8.29
C LEU A 137 5.48 10.40 -9.07
N ASN A 138 5.14 10.06 -10.31
CA ASN A 138 4.18 10.81 -11.12
C ASN A 138 2.77 10.78 -10.50
N ALA A 139 2.36 9.62 -9.93
CA ALA A 139 1.09 9.51 -9.21
C ALA A 139 1.05 10.38 -7.96
N ALA A 140 2.14 10.45 -7.17
CA ALA A 140 2.24 11.32 -6.01
C ALA A 140 2.08 12.79 -6.38
N LEU A 141 2.80 13.25 -7.42
CA LEU A 141 2.66 14.61 -7.95
C LEU A 141 1.23 14.91 -8.41
N ALA A 142 0.61 13.98 -9.13
CA ALA A 142 -0.78 14.13 -9.56
C ALA A 142 -1.75 14.19 -8.36
N GLY A 143 -1.54 13.38 -7.32
CA GLY A 143 -2.34 13.39 -6.10
C GLY A 143 -2.29 14.74 -5.38
N LEU A 144 -1.08 15.28 -5.20
CA LEU A 144 -0.88 16.62 -4.63
C LEU A 144 -1.58 17.71 -5.45
N GLN A 145 -1.47 17.65 -6.79
CA GLN A 145 -2.13 18.61 -7.70
C GLN A 145 -3.66 18.51 -7.64
N CYS A 146 -4.22 17.33 -7.40
CA CYS A 146 -5.65 17.11 -7.23
C CYS A 146 -6.17 17.42 -5.81
N GLY A 147 -5.30 17.81 -4.88
CA GLY A 147 -5.66 18.11 -3.49
C GLY A 147 -5.92 16.86 -2.63
N ALA A 148 -5.49 15.68 -3.08
CA ALA A 148 -5.54 14.47 -2.28
C ALA A 148 -4.41 14.44 -1.24
N LEU A 149 -4.68 13.85 -0.08
CA LEU A 149 -3.64 13.56 0.91
C LEU A 149 -2.82 12.37 0.42
N THR A 150 -1.50 12.52 0.34
CA THR A 150 -0.62 11.50 -0.22
C THR A 150 0.21 10.82 0.86
N TRP A 151 0.19 9.49 0.92
CA TRP A 151 1.00 8.69 1.84
C TRP A 151 1.87 7.69 1.09
N ALA A 152 3.03 7.37 1.66
CA ALA A 152 3.92 6.36 1.11
C ALA A 152 4.29 5.29 2.14
N LEU A 153 4.15 4.01 1.76
CA LEU A 153 4.83 2.89 2.42
C LEU A 153 6.03 2.51 1.56
N THR A 154 7.24 2.66 2.09
CA THR A 154 8.45 2.44 1.30
C THR A 154 9.48 1.58 2.01
N GLY A 155 10.43 1.05 1.23
CA GLY A 155 11.67 0.49 1.76
C GLY A 155 12.57 1.58 2.36
N PRO A 156 13.88 1.31 2.51
CA PRO A 156 14.79 2.18 3.25
C PRO A 156 14.71 3.64 2.82
N GLY A 157 14.56 4.52 3.82
CA GLY A 157 14.65 5.97 3.66
C GLY A 157 16.07 6.51 3.88
N PRO A 158 16.32 7.76 3.45
CA PRO A 158 15.42 8.61 2.69
C PRO A 158 15.35 8.22 1.21
N ASN A 159 14.17 8.31 0.62
CA ASN A 159 13.96 8.03 -0.81
C ASN A 159 13.03 9.08 -1.46
N PRO A 160 13.00 9.18 -2.81
CA PRO A 160 12.24 10.21 -3.49
C PRO A 160 10.74 10.19 -3.20
N LEU A 161 10.11 9.01 -3.12
CA LEU A 161 8.66 8.90 -2.89
C LEU A 161 8.28 9.38 -1.47
N ALA A 162 9.05 8.95 -0.46
CA ALA A 162 8.84 9.38 0.93
C ALA A 162 9.01 10.89 1.12
N ARG A 163 9.89 11.53 0.34
CA ARG A 163 10.08 13.00 0.41
C ARG A 163 8.97 13.78 -0.31
N LEU A 164 8.34 13.15 -1.29
CA LEU A 164 7.33 13.80 -2.13
C LEU A 164 5.93 13.72 -1.50
N CYS A 165 5.60 12.63 -0.84
CA CYS A 165 4.30 12.45 -0.19
C CYS A 165 4.17 13.32 1.07
N SER A 166 2.93 13.60 1.46
CA SER A 166 2.60 14.38 2.67
C SER A 166 3.11 13.70 3.95
N ASP A 167 3.15 12.37 3.96
CA ASP A 167 3.69 11.57 5.07
C ASP A 167 4.18 10.21 4.54
N ALA A 168 5.09 9.56 5.26
CA ALA A 168 5.65 8.29 4.84
C ALA A 168 6.08 7.40 6.01
N VAL A 169 5.89 6.10 5.84
CA VAL A 169 6.50 5.05 6.65
C VAL A 169 7.57 4.36 5.81
N CYS A 170 8.81 4.37 6.32
CA CYS A 170 9.95 3.71 5.69
C CYS A 170 10.41 2.53 6.55
N VAL A 171 10.59 1.36 5.94
CA VAL A 171 11.04 0.15 6.63
C VAL A 171 12.36 -0.35 6.03
N PRO A 172 13.30 -0.87 6.84
CA PRO A 172 14.54 -1.42 6.33
C PRO A 172 14.31 -2.80 5.70
N GLY A 173 15.23 -3.23 4.84
CA GLY A 173 15.27 -4.57 4.31
C GLY A 173 15.45 -4.64 2.80
N ASP A 174 15.58 -5.86 2.31
CA ASP A 174 15.50 -6.19 0.89
C ASP A 174 14.03 -6.16 0.39
N THR A 175 13.82 -6.43 -0.89
CA THR A 175 12.49 -6.34 -1.51
C THR A 175 11.47 -7.26 -0.82
N ALA A 176 11.82 -8.50 -0.49
CA ALA A 176 10.92 -9.46 0.14
C ALA A 176 10.55 -9.01 1.57
N THR A 177 11.56 -8.70 2.39
CA THR A 177 11.38 -8.21 3.76
C THR A 177 10.52 -6.94 3.81
N VAL A 178 10.74 -6.00 2.87
CA VAL A 178 9.93 -4.76 2.79
C VAL A 178 8.48 -5.08 2.45
N GLN A 179 8.21 -5.96 1.49
CA GLN A 179 6.85 -6.36 1.14
C GLN A 179 6.14 -7.03 2.31
N GLU A 180 6.76 -8.01 2.97
CA GLU A 180 6.18 -8.68 4.14
C GLU A 180 5.89 -7.69 5.27
N THR A 181 6.79 -6.73 5.49
CA THR A 181 6.59 -5.66 6.48
C THR A 181 5.49 -4.69 6.07
N HIS A 182 5.35 -4.38 4.77
CA HIS A 182 4.23 -3.57 4.24
C HIS A 182 2.89 -4.27 4.46
N LEU A 183 2.80 -5.58 4.24
CA LEU A 183 1.58 -6.34 4.53
C LEU A 183 1.19 -6.24 6.00
N ALA A 184 2.15 -6.37 6.92
CA ALA A 184 1.90 -6.18 8.34
C ALA A 184 1.47 -4.72 8.66
N ALA A 185 2.06 -3.71 8.01
CA ALA A 185 1.67 -2.30 8.14
C ALA A 185 0.23 -2.06 7.65
N ILE A 186 -0.18 -2.72 6.55
CA ILE A 186 -1.54 -2.68 6.02
C ILE A 186 -2.54 -3.20 7.07
N HIS A 187 -2.27 -4.35 7.70
CA HIS A 187 -3.15 -4.87 8.74
C HIS A 187 -3.20 -3.95 9.97
N MET A 188 -2.08 -3.33 10.36
CA MET A 188 -2.08 -2.32 11.42
C MET A 188 -2.92 -1.10 11.05
N LEU A 189 -2.84 -0.63 9.80
CA LEU A 189 -3.67 0.45 9.28
C LEU A 189 -5.15 0.08 9.29
N CYS A 190 -5.52 -1.11 8.82
CA CYS A 190 -6.91 -1.60 8.83
C CYS A 190 -7.48 -1.66 10.26
N ARG A 191 -6.71 -2.17 11.23
CA ARG A 191 -7.11 -2.14 12.66
C ARG A 191 -7.33 -0.72 13.17
N ALA A 192 -6.44 0.21 12.81
CA ALA A 192 -6.57 1.60 13.21
C ALA A 192 -7.78 2.29 12.58
N VAL A 193 -8.09 1.97 11.31
CA VAL A 193 -9.32 2.43 10.64
C VAL A 193 -10.55 1.92 11.38
N GLU A 194 -10.67 0.61 11.61
CA GLU A 194 -11.84 0.03 12.28
C GLU A 194 -12.04 0.58 13.72
N ALA A 195 -10.94 0.77 14.44
CA ALA A 195 -11.00 1.36 15.79
C ALA A 195 -11.46 2.83 15.80
N ALA A 196 -11.32 3.54 14.69
CA ALA A 196 -11.70 4.95 14.56
C ALA A 196 -13.09 5.16 13.94
N LEU A 197 -13.73 4.11 13.41
CA LEU A 197 -15.09 4.21 12.88
C LEU A 197 -16.10 4.45 13.99
N PRO A 198 -17.16 5.26 13.74
CA PRO A 198 -18.22 5.49 14.73
C PRO A 198 -18.90 4.19 15.17
N ALA A 199 -19.11 4.03 16.47
CA ALA A 199 -19.91 2.94 17.00
C ALA A 199 -21.35 3.07 16.51
N GLY A 200 -21.83 2.12 15.69
CA GLY A 200 -23.20 2.12 15.13
C GLY A 200 -23.25 2.03 13.62
N GLU A 201 -22.14 2.23 12.92
CA GLU A 201 -22.00 1.90 11.48
C GLU A 201 -21.60 0.42 11.25
N ALA A 202 -21.61 -0.39 12.29
CA ALA A 202 -21.66 -1.83 12.15
C ALA A 202 -23.00 -2.16 11.48
N GLY A 203 -22.96 -2.39 10.15
CA GLY A 203 -24.13 -2.59 9.32
C GLY A 203 -25.06 -3.62 9.93
N ALA A 204 -26.32 -3.28 10.08
CA ALA A 204 -27.34 -4.31 10.24
C ALA A 204 -27.16 -5.27 9.04
N PRO A 205 -27.11 -6.59 9.22
CA PRO A 205 -27.03 -7.52 8.11
C PRO A 205 -28.13 -7.18 7.12
N LEU A 206 -27.78 -6.95 5.86
CA LEU A 206 -28.78 -6.88 4.78
C LEU A 206 -29.64 -8.12 4.97
N ALA A 207 -30.91 -7.92 5.29
CA ALA A 207 -31.84 -9.04 5.43
C ALA A 207 -31.75 -9.86 4.15
N ALA A 208 -31.36 -11.12 4.28
CA ALA A 208 -31.32 -12.05 3.16
C ALA A 208 -32.76 -12.13 2.62
N SER A 209 -32.95 -11.57 1.42
CA SER A 209 -34.17 -11.70 0.62
C SER A 209 -34.16 -13.05 -0.11
#